data_33c0bb4c267547b104b24bb5e07abddf
#
_entry.id   33c0bb4c267547b104b24bb5e07abddf
#
_cell.length_a   1.000
_cell.length_b   1.000
_cell.length_c   1.000
_cell.angle_alpha   90.00
_cell.angle_beta   90.00
_cell.angle_gamma   90.00
#
_symmetry.space_group_name_H-M   'P 1'
#
loop_
_entity.id
_entity.type
_entity.pdbx_description
1 polymer ?
#
loop_
_entity_poly.entity_id
_entity_poly.type
_entity_poly.pdbx_seq_one_letter_code
_entity_poly.pdbx_strand_id
1 'polypeptide(L)'
;MIRTSSAAKAFAIAGAAAILLAACSTESAGSGGASGAASASSSSGKDPAASCKAPSKPSQDALEYGTLLPLTGSLAYLGPPAIAGAGLAIDDINAAGGVIGKDVKISTATDSGDSTDMTVSSSAAQKLIAAKVPVVLGAESSSVTLNVVDQITSNCTIEISPANTATDLSGYSSYYYRTAPPDTVQGSALGQLVVGDGNAKIAFLVFNDAYGTGLRNTVQKAVEAAGGSVVYGGKGKGQEFPPGQTTFSSEVTAALAAKPDAIVILSFDETKSIVPELVSQGWDMSKTYMSDGNTADYSKDFDPKTLLNGQGTIPGSDPKAAFKTKLTTWYKTNEGKDLHDFAYAAESYDAMVLTALAAEEGKGTDAGTIQAHMASVSGAEGGTKCSTFADCKKLVDAGTKIQYTGPSGVGPFNADNDPSSAYIGIYKYDQDNKPVYQSAIQGSTK
;
A
#
# COMPACT_ATOMS: atom_id res chain seq x y z
N MET A 1 50.15 -17.16 57.27
CA MET A 1 49.37 -18.17 58.02
C MET A 1 48.43 -18.83 57.05
N ILE A 2 48.74 -19.98 56.66
CA ILE A 2 48.07 -21.29 56.85
C ILE A 2 46.89 -21.43 55.88
N ARG A 3 47.06 -22.10 54.86
CA ARG A 3 46.91 -23.56 54.49
C ARG A 3 45.46 -23.87 54.07
N THR A 4 45.11 -24.49 53.07
CA THR A 4 45.46 -25.67 52.21
C THR A 4 44.07 -26.17 51.72
N SER A 5 43.82 -26.83 50.73
CA SER A 5 44.40 -27.67 49.69
C SER A 5 43.27 -28.35 48.94
N SER A 6 43.42 -28.50 47.65
CA SER A 6 43.41 -29.78 46.91
C SER A 6 42.12 -30.62 46.97
N ALA A 7 41.67 -31.34 46.00
CA ALA A 7 42.12 -31.86 44.71
C ALA A 7 40.91 -32.50 44.02
N ALA A 8 40.76 -32.38 42.74
CA ALA A 8 40.89 -33.32 41.66
C ALA A 8 40.27 -34.74 41.84
N LYS A 9 39.43 -35.17 40.93
CA LYS A 9 39.69 -36.22 39.94
C LYS A 9 38.50 -36.48 39.00
N ALA A 10 38.85 -36.64 37.78
CA ALA A 10 38.09 -37.05 36.63
C ALA A 10 37.57 -38.49 36.73
N PHE A 11 36.54 -38.80 35.95
CA PHE A 11 36.53 -40.00 35.06
C PHE A 11 35.39 -39.89 34.03
N ALA A 12 35.73 -40.18 32.81
CA ALA A 12 34.86 -40.32 31.65
C ALA A 12 34.13 -41.70 31.68
N ILE A 13 33.08 -41.83 30.87
CA ILE A 13 32.92 -42.89 29.86
C ILE A 13 31.50 -42.81 29.25
N ALA A 14 31.48 -43.06 27.97
CA ALA A 14 30.45 -43.04 26.96
C ALA A 14 29.29 -44.01 27.16
N GLY A 15 28.18 -43.78 26.41
CA GLY A 15 27.17 -44.81 26.11
C GLY A 15 25.93 -44.22 25.43
N ALA A 16 25.80 -44.50 24.14
CA ALA A 16 24.62 -44.21 23.33
C ALA A 16 23.44 -45.12 23.66
N ALA A 17 22.22 -44.64 23.49
CA ALA A 17 21.13 -45.34 22.78
C ALA A 17 19.83 -44.54 22.78
N ALA A 18 19.23 -44.49 21.61
CA ALA A 18 17.90 -43.94 21.33
C ALA A 18 16.81 -44.82 21.92
N ILE A 19 15.66 -44.20 22.30
CA ILE A 19 14.31 -44.81 22.20
C ILE A 19 13.27 -43.70 22.16
N LEU A 20 12.43 -43.75 21.15
CA LEU A 20 11.16 -43.07 20.99
C LEU A 20 10.14 -43.54 22.05
N LEU A 21 9.33 -42.64 22.58
CA LEU A 21 7.93 -42.98 22.95
C LEU A 21 7.11 -41.68 23.15
N ALA A 22 5.98 -41.64 22.48
CA ALA A 22 4.92 -40.66 22.63
C ALA A 22 4.11 -40.92 23.91
N ALA A 23 3.65 -39.83 24.55
CA ALA A 23 2.46 -39.90 25.42
C ALA A 23 1.83 -38.50 25.54
N CYS A 24 0.53 -38.46 25.26
CA CYS A 24 -0.40 -37.37 25.58
C CYS A 24 -0.63 -37.27 27.10
N SER A 25 -0.88 -36.07 27.57
CA SER A 25 -2.08 -35.70 28.34
C SER A 25 -1.90 -34.49 29.26
N THR A 26 -2.84 -33.62 29.17
CA THR A 26 -3.79 -32.99 30.09
C THR A 26 -3.40 -31.65 30.71
N GLU A 27 -4.34 -30.76 30.48
CA GLU A 27 -4.70 -29.47 31.06
C GLU A 27 -4.18 -29.12 32.47
N SER A 28 -3.77 -27.84 32.57
CA SER A 28 -4.18 -27.00 33.69
C SER A 28 -4.10 -25.51 33.35
N ALA A 29 -5.14 -24.79 33.66
CA ALA A 29 -5.37 -23.39 33.43
C ALA A 29 -4.46 -22.48 34.27
N GLY A 30 -3.97 -21.38 33.68
CA GLY A 30 -3.30 -20.30 34.37
C GLY A 30 -3.37 -19.03 33.54
N SER A 31 -4.23 -18.09 33.95
CA SER A 31 -4.43 -16.78 33.38
C SER A 31 -3.19 -15.88 33.52
N GLY A 32 -2.78 -15.26 32.43
CA GLY A 32 -1.80 -14.18 32.41
C GLY A 32 -1.76 -13.53 31.05
N GLY A 33 -2.47 -12.40 30.91
CA GLY A 33 -2.48 -11.63 29.64
C GLY A 33 -1.12 -11.05 29.35
N ALA A 34 -0.65 -11.31 28.14
CA ALA A 34 0.37 -10.53 27.46
C ALA A 34 -0.10 -10.35 26.02
N SER A 35 -0.46 -9.11 25.68
CA SER A 35 -0.70 -8.68 24.31
C SER A 35 0.58 -8.84 23.53
N GLY A 36 0.74 -9.94 22.84
CA GLY A 36 1.79 -10.15 21.86
C GLY A 36 1.40 -9.49 20.56
N ALA A 37 2.09 -8.41 20.20
CA ALA A 37 2.08 -7.91 18.83
C ALA A 37 2.54 -9.05 17.92
N ALA A 38 1.68 -9.47 17.02
CA ALA A 38 2.00 -10.45 16.00
C ALA A 38 2.99 -9.80 15.03
N SER A 39 4.27 -10.13 15.17
CA SER A 39 5.23 -9.93 14.11
C SER A 39 4.79 -10.79 12.93
N ALA A 40 4.33 -10.16 11.84
CA ALA A 40 4.12 -10.84 10.59
C ALA A 40 5.48 -11.31 10.08
N SER A 41 5.81 -12.56 10.35
CA SER A 41 6.87 -13.26 9.64
C SER A 41 6.36 -13.52 8.23
N SER A 42 7.16 -13.12 7.22
CA SER A 42 7.01 -13.52 5.84
C SER A 42 6.82 -15.05 5.78
N SER A 43 5.58 -15.47 5.72
CA SER A 43 5.24 -16.88 5.57
C SER A 43 5.52 -17.24 4.11
N SER A 44 6.44 -18.19 3.90
CA SER A 44 6.41 -19.07 2.74
C SER A 44 5.11 -19.91 2.82
N GLY A 45 3.99 -19.23 2.97
CA GLY A 45 2.66 -19.78 3.03
C GLY A 45 2.20 -20.10 1.61
N LYS A 46 1.45 -21.17 1.50
CA LYS A 46 0.76 -21.54 0.27
C LYS A 46 -0.18 -20.40 -0.12
N ASP A 47 -0.15 -19.98 -1.41
CA ASP A 47 -1.07 -18.97 -1.96
C ASP A 47 -2.52 -19.23 -1.48
N PRO A 48 -3.17 -18.28 -0.78
CA PRO A 48 -4.54 -18.45 -0.31
C PRO A 48 -5.51 -18.83 -1.43
N ALA A 49 -5.29 -18.32 -2.64
CA ALA A 49 -6.10 -18.60 -3.82
C ALA A 49 -5.66 -19.86 -4.61
N ALA A 50 -4.74 -20.68 -4.10
CA ALA A 50 -4.19 -21.84 -4.84
C ALA A 50 -5.24 -22.86 -5.34
N SER A 51 -6.44 -22.88 -4.75
CA SER A 51 -7.56 -23.72 -5.19
C SER A 51 -8.45 -23.07 -6.25
N CYS A 52 -8.31 -21.75 -6.47
CA CYS A 52 -9.11 -21.00 -7.42
C CYS A 52 -8.67 -21.28 -8.86
N LYS A 53 -9.64 -21.40 -9.75
CA LYS A 53 -9.41 -21.70 -11.17
C LYS A 53 -10.45 -20.99 -12.02
N ALA A 54 -10.08 -20.62 -13.24
CA ALA A 54 -11.04 -20.20 -14.23
C ALA A 54 -12.05 -21.35 -14.49
N PRO A 55 -13.34 -21.05 -14.55
CA PRO A 55 -14.34 -22.05 -14.84
C PRO A 55 -14.23 -22.53 -16.30
N SER A 56 -14.64 -23.76 -16.58
CA SER A 56 -14.66 -24.29 -17.96
C SER A 56 -15.62 -23.53 -18.87
N LYS A 57 -16.57 -22.81 -18.29
CA LYS A 57 -17.52 -21.95 -18.98
C LYS A 57 -17.55 -20.61 -18.24
N PRO A 58 -16.91 -19.56 -18.80
CA PRO A 58 -16.88 -18.23 -18.18
C PRO A 58 -18.27 -17.65 -17.95
N SER A 59 -18.44 -16.91 -16.85
CA SER A 59 -19.67 -16.19 -16.56
C SER A 59 -19.98 -15.16 -17.63
N GLN A 60 -21.24 -15.10 -18.03
CA GLN A 60 -21.77 -14.12 -18.99
C GLN A 60 -22.62 -13.04 -18.31
N ASP A 61 -22.61 -12.95 -16.98
CA ASP A 61 -23.33 -11.92 -16.25
C ASP A 61 -22.68 -10.53 -16.44
N ALA A 62 -23.35 -9.47 -16.02
CA ALA A 62 -22.71 -8.15 -15.96
C ALA A 62 -21.55 -8.17 -14.95
N LEU A 63 -20.45 -7.49 -15.25
CA LEU A 63 -19.35 -7.35 -14.30
C LEU A 63 -19.75 -6.39 -13.18
N GLU A 64 -19.81 -6.91 -11.97
CA GLU A 64 -20.12 -6.15 -10.76
C GLU A 64 -18.88 -6.05 -9.87
N TYR A 65 -18.55 -4.84 -9.44
CA TYR A 65 -17.44 -4.56 -8.55
C TYR A 65 -17.89 -4.37 -7.11
N GLY A 66 -17.04 -4.77 -6.18
CA GLY A 66 -17.08 -4.30 -4.80
C GLY A 66 -16.02 -3.25 -4.57
N THR A 67 -16.21 -2.39 -3.56
CA THR A 67 -15.17 -1.48 -3.10
C THR A 67 -14.94 -1.61 -1.60
N LEU A 68 -13.68 -1.55 -1.20
CA LEU A 68 -13.20 -1.55 0.18
C LEU A 68 -12.29 -0.34 0.34
N LEU A 69 -12.89 0.86 0.49
CA LEU A 69 -12.18 2.14 0.48
C LEU A 69 -12.23 2.82 1.83
N PRO A 70 -11.23 3.65 2.20
CA PRO A 70 -11.20 4.33 3.50
C PRO A 70 -12.19 5.49 3.50
N LEU A 71 -13.40 5.24 4.00
CA LEU A 71 -14.43 6.28 4.18
C LEU A 71 -14.34 6.90 5.57
N THR A 72 -13.73 6.20 6.52
CA THR A 72 -13.45 6.64 7.89
C THR A 72 -12.00 6.33 8.28
N GLY A 73 -11.54 6.91 9.39
CA GLY A 73 -10.18 6.68 9.91
C GLY A 73 -9.14 7.64 9.33
N SER A 74 -7.88 7.35 9.61
CA SER A 74 -6.73 8.22 9.34
C SER A 74 -6.41 8.41 7.86
N LEU A 75 -6.90 7.52 6.98
CA LEU A 75 -6.76 7.62 5.53
C LEU A 75 -8.04 8.07 4.81
N ALA A 76 -9.05 8.57 5.54
CA ALA A 76 -10.32 8.98 4.93
C ALA A 76 -10.19 10.05 3.84
N TYR A 77 -9.07 10.79 3.79
CA TYR A 77 -8.81 11.77 2.73
C TYR A 77 -8.52 11.13 1.37
N LEU A 78 -8.10 9.85 1.32
CA LEU A 78 -7.87 9.09 0.08
C LEU A 78 -9.17 8.50 -0.52
N GLY A 79 -10.22 8.33 0.28
CA GLY A 79 -11.50 7.81 -0.20
C GLY A 79 -12.10 8.60 -1.37
N PRO A 80 -12.23 9.93 -1.29
CA PRO A 80 -12.78 10.76 -2.37
C PRO A 80 -12.08 10.61 -3.73
N PRO A 81 -10.73 10.70 -3.85
CA PRO A 81 -10.06 10.50 -5.13
C PRO A 81 -10.20 9.07 -5.67
N ALA A 82 -10.20 8.03 -4.81
CA ALA A 82 -10.41 6.66 -5.23
C ALA A 82 -11.82 6.43 -5.78
N ILE A 83 -12.85 6.97 -5.10
CA ILE A 83 -14.25 6.95 -5.58
C ILE A 83 -14.37 7.64 -6.93
N ALA A 84 -13.73 8.82 -7.09
CA ALA A 84 -13.76 9.56 -8.35
C ALA A 84 -13.09 8.78 -9.48
N GLY A 85 -11.93 8.15 -9.22
CA GLY A 85 -11.22 7.32 -10.19
C GLY A 85 -12.04 6.11 -10.63
N ALA A 86 -12.54 5.35 -9.66
CA ALA A 86 -13.36 4.17 -9.92
C ALA A 86 -14.65 4.51 -10.67
N GLY A 87 -15.37 5.55 -10.24
CA GLY A 87 -16.64 5.95 -10.88
C GLY A 87 -16.44 6.48 -12.30
N LEU A 88 -15.40 7.30 -12.52
CA LEU A 88 -15.04 7.75 -13.86
C LEU A 88 -14.69 6.58 -14.80
N ALA A 89 -13.99 5.56 -14.27
CA ALA A 89 -13.69 4.35 -15.04
C ALA A 89 -14.97 3.58 -15.44
N ILE A 90 -15.92 3.43 -14.51
CA ILE A 90 -17.23 2.81 -14.81
C ILE A 90 -17.94 3.55 -15.95
N ASP A 91 -17.98 4.89 -15.90
CA ASP A 91 -18.61 5.69 -16.94
C ASP A 91 -17.91 5.54 -18.31
N ASP A 92 -16.56 5.61 -18.34
CA ASP A 92 -15.78 5.44 -19.57
C ASP A 92 -15.92 4.01 -20.16
N ILE A 93 -15.99 2.98 -19.31
CA ILE A 93 -16.22 1.58 -19.72
C ILE A 93 -17.62 1.42 -20.33
N ASN A 94 -18.64 1.93 -19.67
CA ASN A 94 -20.03 1.83 -20.13
C ASN A 94 -20.28 2.64 -21.42
N ALA A 95 -19.67 3.84 -21.53
CA ALA A 95 -19.71 4.64 -22.75
C ALA A 95 -19.08 3.92 -23.96
N ALA A 96 -18.13 2.99 -23.72
CA ALA A 96 -17.51 2.15 -24.76
C ALA A 96 -18.28 0.84 -25.04
N GLY A 97 -19.48 0.67 -24.49
CA GLY A 97 -20.34 -0.50 -24.67
C GLY A 97 -20.16 -1.60 -23.63
N GLY A 98 -19.54 -1.26 -22.49
CA GLY A 98 -19.38 -2.17 -21.36
C GLY A 98 -18.44 -3.33 -21.61
N VAL A 99 -18.50 -4.34 -20.74
CA VAL A 99 -17.75 -5.60 -20.83
C VAL A 99 -18.66 -6.68 -21.40
N ILE A 100 -18.20 -7.37 -22.43
CA ILE A 100 -18.98 -8.38 -23.19
C ILE A 100 -20.40 -7.88 -23.57
N GLY A 101 -20.50 -6.56 -23.92
CA GLY A 101 -21.73 -5.91 -24.31
C GLY A 101 -22.72 -5.61 -23.18
N LYS A 102 -22.26 -5.58 -21.93
CA LYS A 102 -23.07 -5.28 -20.74
C LYS A 102 -22.43 -4.17 -19.92
N ASP A 103 -23.27 -3.29 -19.39
CA ASP A 103 -22.81 -2.25 -18.48
C ASP A 103 -22.22 -2.86 -17.20
N VAL A 104 -21.17 -2.24 -16.72
CA VAL A 104 -20.52 -2.57 -15.45
C VAL A 104 -20.98 -1.62 -14.34
N LYS A 105 -20.90 -2.04 -13.09
CA LYS A 105 -21.27 -1.20 -11.94
C LYS A 105 -20.53 -1.58 -10.67
N ILE A 106 -20.45 -0.66 -9.73
CA ILE A 106 -20.12 -0.95 -8.34
C ILE A 106 -21.43 -1.34 -7.64
N SER A 107 -21.57 -2.62 -7.28
CA SER A 107 -22.80 -3.14 -6.65
C SER A 107 -22.73 -3.14 -5.13
N THR A 108 -21.53 -3.16 -4.55
CA THR A 108 -21.31 -3.19 -3.10
C THR A 108 -20.15 -2.29 -2.72
N ALA A 109 -20.47 -1.16 -2.08
CA ALA A 109 -19.48 -0.24 -1.54
C ALA A 109 -19.37 -0.43 -0.01
N THR A 110 -18.13 -0.51 0.49
CA THR A 110 -17.86 -0.69 1.92
C THR A 110 -16.74 0.21 2.42
N ASP A 111 -16.78 0.52 3.71
CA ASP A 111 -15.72 1.22 4.40
C ASP A 111 -14.62 0.24 4.85
N SER A 112 -13.38 0.56 4.53
CA SER A 112 -12.24 -0.22 5.00
C SER A 112 -11.83 0.11 6.43
N GLY A 113 -12.22 1.30 6.95
CA GLY A 113 -11.63 1.82 8.18
C GLY A 113 -10.12 1.99 8.05
N ASP A 114 -9.41 1.84 9.15
CA ASP A 114 -7.96 1.89 9.22
C ASP A 114 -7.36 0.84 10.17
N SER A 115 -6.04 0.90 10.41
CA SER A 115 -5.32 -0.06 11.26
C SER A 115 -5.59 0.08 12.75
N THR A 116 -6.35 1.08 13.20
CA THR A 116 -6.72 1.25 14.62
C THR A 116 -7.91 0.38 15.01
N ASP A 117 -8.79 0.01 14.05
CA ASP A 117 -9.90 -0.92 14.24
C ASP A 117 -10.09 -1.87 13.04
N MET A 118 -9.39 -2.99 13.06
CA MET A 118 -9.46 -4.03 12.01
C MET A 118 -10.82 -4.75 11.91
N THR A 119 -11.74 -4.54 12.85
CA THR A 119 -13.08 -5.16 12.81
C THR A 119 -13.93 -4.56 11.69
N VAL A 120 -13.70 -3.29 11.34
CA VAL A 120 -14.39 -2.60 10.23
C VAL A 120 -14.09 -3.31 8.91
N SER A 121 -12.81 -3.47 8.57
CA SER A 121 -12.39 -4.15 7.34
C SER A 121 -12.78 -5.61 7.28
N SER A 122 -12.67 -6.34 8.39
CA SER A 122 -13.10 -7.75 8.46
C SER A 122 -14.59 -7.91 8.18
N SER A 123 -15.41 -7.01 8.73
CA SER A 123 -16.86 -7.01 8.49
C SER A 123 -17.21 -6.61 7.04
N ALA A 124 -16.46 -5.65 6.48
CA ALA A 124 -16.62 -5.23 5.10
C ALA A 124 -16.26 -6.34 4.11
N ALA A 125 -15.14 -7.04 4.33
CA ALA A 125 -14.75 -8.19 3.51
C ALA A 125 -15.81 -9.29 3.50
N GLN A 126 -16.42 -9.60 4.66
CA GLN A 126 -17.54 -10.57 4.72
C GLN A 126 -18.74 -10.15 3.89
N LYS A 127 -19.10 -8.85 3.86
CA LYS A 127 -20.18 -8.33 3.03
C LYS A 127 -19.86 -8.48 1.54
N LEU A 128 -18.62 -8.16 1.14
CA LEU A 128 -18.16 -8.28 -0.24
C LEU A 128 -18.17 -9.74 -0.73
N ILE A 129 -17.70 -10.67 0.10
CA ILE A 129 -17.72 -12.10 -0.18
C ILE A 129 -19.17 -12.61 -0.28
N ALA A 130 -20.06 -12.19 0.63
CA ALA A 130 -21.47 -12.56 0.60
C ALA A 130 -22.18 -12.01 -0.66
N ALA A 131 -21.78 -10.84 -1.16
CA ALA A 131 -22.26 -10.26 -2.40
C ALA A 131 -21.72 -10.97 -3.65
N LYS A 132 -20.71 -11.84 -3.51
CA LYS A 132 -20.09 -12.62 -4.59
C LYS A 132 -19.55 -11.76 -5.75
N VAL A 133 -19.05 -10.56 -5.44
CA VAL A 133 -18.42 -9.72 -6.46
C VAL A 133 -17.12 -10.40 -6.93
N PRO A 134 -16.85 -10.46 -8.25
CA PRO A 134 -15.63 -11.08 -8.75
C PRO A 134 -14.37 -10.25 -8.47
N VAL A 135 -14.51 -8.94 -8.30
CA VAL A 135 -13.42 -7.99 -8.11
C VAL A 135 -13.76 -7.01 -6.99
N VAL A 136 -12.81 -6.81 -6.07
CA VAL A 136 -12.83 -5.79 -5.02
C VAL A 136 -11.72 -4.78 -5.31
N LEU A 137 -12.08 -3.51 -5.47
CA LEU A 137 -11.14 -2.39 -5.47
C LEU A 137 -10.84 -1.98 -4.02
N GLY A 138 -9.60 -2.07 -3.62
CA GLY A 138 -9.13 -1.76 -2.26
C GLY A 138 -8.34 -2.94 -1.67
N ALA A 139 -8.00 -2.92 -0.35
CA ALA A 139 -8.07 -1.70 0.47
C ALA A 139 -6.90 -0.76 0.14
N GLU A 140 -6.85 0.42 0.79
CA GLU A 140 -5.75 1.36 0.54
C GLU A 140 -4.66 1.27 1.63
N SER A 141 -5.02 1.07 2.89
CA SER A 141 -4.03 0.76 3.93
C SER A 141 -3.46 -0.63 3.75
N SER A 142 -2.13 -0.76 3.77
CA SER A 142 -1.46 -2.05 3.62
C SER A 142 -1.77 -3.03 4.77
N SER A 143 -1.82 -2.54 6.02
CA SER A 143 -2.20 -3.39 7.16
C SER A 143 -3.66 -3.82 7.13
N VAL A 144 -4.54 -2.97 6.60
CA VAL A 144 -5.95 -3.33 6.38
C VAL A 144 -6.06 -4.43 5.33
N THR A 145 -5.34 -4.30 4.21
CA THR A 145 -5.30 -5.37 3.20
C THR A 145 -4.75 -6.67 3.78
N LEU A 146 -3.63 -6.63 4.52
CA LEU A 146 -3.07 -7.83 5.18
C LEU A 146 -4.06 -8.49 6.15
N ASN A 147 -4.99 -7.74 6.73
CA ASN A 147 -6.04 -8.27 7.59
C ASN A 147 -7.13 -9.04 6.83
N VAL A 148 -7.36 -8.74 5.54
CA VAL A 148 -8.51 -9.29 4.78
C VAL A 148 -8.14 -10.05 3.52
N VAL A 149 -6.91 -9.92 3.00
CA VAL A 149 -6.49 -10.50 1.70
C VAL A 149 -6.64 -12.02 1.66
N ASP A 150 -6.33 -12.73 2.74
CA ASP A 150 -6.54 -14.18 2.84
C ASP A 150 -8.03 -14.52 2.69
N GLN A 151 -8.87 -13.76 3.38
CA GLN A 151 -10.30 -13.99 3.40
C GLN A 151 -10.92 -13.72 2.02
N ILE A 152 -10.52 -12.64 1.35
CA ILE A 152 -11.03 -12.26 0.04
C ILE A 152 -10.52 -13.24 -1.04
N THR A 153 -9.21 -13.46 -1.11
CA THR A 153 -8.60 -14.22 -2.21
C THR A 153 -8.85 -15.73 -2.11
N SER A 154 -8.94 -16.30 -0.89
CA SER A 154 -9.31 -17.71 -0.71
C SER A 154 -10.77 -18.02 -1.12
N ASN A 155 -11.63 -17.00 -1.18
CA ASN A 155 -12.97 -17.09 -1.75
C ASN A 155 -13.00 -16.86 -3.26
N CYS A 156 -11.85 -16.90 -3.94
CA CYS A 156 -11.70 -16.71 -5.37
C CYS A 156 -12.27 -15.36 -5.85
N THR A 157 -12.07 -14.32 -5.08
CA THR A 157 -12.35 -12.93 -5.44
C THR A 157 -11.04 -12.22 -5.66
N ILE A 158 -10.92 -11.47 -6.75
CA ILE A 158 -9.74 -10.61 -7.00
C ILE A 158 -9.81 -9.42 -6.04
N GLU A 159 -8.72 -9.17 -5.34
CA GLU A 159 -8.49 -7.92 -4.62
C GLU A 159 -7.44 -7.12 -5.38
N ILE A 160 -7.80 -5.91 -5.83
CA ILE A 160 -6.88 -5.01 -6.51
C ILE A 160 -6.80 -3.68 -5.79
N SER A 161 -5.64 -3.38 -5.23
CA SER A 161 -5.43 -2.15 -4.47
C SER A 161 -4.85 -1.03 -5.34
N PRO A 162 -5.42 0.18 -5.27
CA PRO A 162 -4.85 1.34 -5.93
C PRO A 162 -3.70 1.98 -5.13
N ALA A 163 -3.55 1.69 -3.83
CA ALA A 163 -2.70 2.46 -2.93
C ALA A 163 -1.80 1.64 -2.00
N ASN A 164 -1.93 0.30 -1.96
CA ASN A 164 -1.04 -0.51 -1.13
C ASN A 164 0.40 -0.49 -1.64
N THR A 165 1.33 -0.22 -0.74
CA THR A 165 2.75 -0.13 -1.07
C THR A 165 3.65 -1.09 -0.28
N ALA A 166 3.16 -1.67 0.84
CA ALA A 166 3.97 -2.56 1.67
C ALA A 166 4.60 -3.70 0.86
N THR A 167 5.87 -3.99 1.15
CA THR A 167 6.64 -5.06 0.49
C THR A 167 6.10 -6.45 0.77
N ASP A 168 5.43 -6.63 1.91
CA ASP A 168 4.85 -7.91 2.33
C ASP A 168 3.67 -8.36 1.45
N LEU A 169 3.12 -7.45 0.65
CA LEU A 169 2.03 -7.72 -0.28
C LEU A 169 2.52 -8.15 -1.68
N SER A 170 3.80 -8.01 -2.00
CA SER A 170 4.36 -8.48 -3.27
C SER A 170 4.27 -10.00 -3.38
N GLY A 171 3.59 -10.51 -4.40
CA GLY A 171 3.42 -11.95 -4.63
C GLY A 171 2.60 -12.67 -3.55
N TYR A 172 1.80 -11.95 -2.76
CA TYR A 172 1.07 -12.52 -1.63
C TYR A 172 0.05 -13.58 -2.06
N SER A 173 -0.72 -13.29 -3.11
CA SER A 173 -1.69 -14.21 -3.69
C SER A 173 -1.79 -14.02 -5.21
N SER A 174 -2.07 -15.08 -5.93
CA SER A 174 -2.34 -15.02 -7.38
C SER A 174 -3.62 -14.24 -7.73
N TYR A 175 -4.47 -13.93 -6.74
CA TYR A 175 -5.68 -13.12 -6.87
C TYR A 175 -5.54 -11.73 -6.23
N TYR A 176 -4.35 -11.38 -5.74
CA TYR A 176 -4.04 -10.04 -5.26
C TYR A 176 -3.22 -9.28 -6.31
N TYR A 177 -3.63 -8.06 -6.59
CA TYR A 177 -2.98 -7.13 -7.52
C TYR A 177 -2.88 -5.74 -6.90
N ARG A 178 -2.02 -4.90 -7.44
CA ARG A 178 -2.02 -3.47 -7.13
C ARG A 178 -1.57 -2.64 -8.32
N THR A 179 -2.12 -1.43 -8.42
CA THR A 179 -1.71 -0.42 -9.38
C THR A 179 -0.76 0.62 -8.77
N ALA A 180 -0.62 0.65 -7.44
CA ALA A 180 0.46 1.36 -6.77
C ALA A 180 1.76 0.54 -6.78
N PRO A 181 2.94 1.16 -6.93
CA PRO A 181 4.22 0.46 -6.83
C PRO A 181 4.54 0.06 -5.38
N PRO A 182 5.34 -0.99 -5.17
CA PRO A 182 5.81 -1.36 -3.85
C PRO A 182 6.80 -0.33 -3.27
N ASP A 183 6.90 -0.29 -1.94
CA ASP A 183 7.80 0.56 -1.15
C ASP A 183 9.27 0.46 -1.55
N THR A 184 9.67 -0.61 -2.23
CA THR A 184 11.03 -0.72 -2.78
C THR A 184 11.33 0.40 -3.78
N VAL A 185 10.34 0.85 -4.54
CA VAL A 185 10.46 1.95 -5.51
C VAL A 185 10.42 3.29 -4.78
N GLN A 186 9.39 3.52 -3.96
CA GLN A 186 9.24 4.78 -3.23
C GLN A 186 10.35 5.00 -2.22
N GLY A 187 10.72 3.99 -1.44
CA GLY A 187 11.77 4.10 -0.44
C GLY A 187 13.14 4.39 -1.04
N SER A 188 13.42 3.84 -2.23
CA SER A 188 14.62 4.19 -2.99
C SER A 188 14.62 5.67 -3.41
N ALA A 189 13.50 6.16 -3.93
CA ALA A 189 13.35 7.55 -4.36
C ALA A 189 13.46 8.52 -3.18
N LEU A 190 12.75 8.25 -2.08
CA LEU A 190 12.78 9.08 -0.88
C LEU A 190 14.17 9.10 -0.23
N GLY A 191 14.83 7.95 -0.10
CA GLY A 191 16.18 7.88 0.46
C GLY A 191 17.21 8.66 -0.38
N GLN A 192 17.12 8.56 -1.71
CA GLN A 192 17.97 9.33 -2.62
C GLN A 192 17.66 10.84 -2.54
N LEU A 193 16.40 11.24 -2.42
CA LEU A 193 16.00 12.63 -2.23
C LEU A 193 16.64 13.22 -0.97
N VAL A 194 16.49 12.54 0.17
CA VAL A 194 16.98 13.01 1.46
C VAL A 194 18.51 13.18 1.45
N VAL A 195 19.25 12.19 0.92
CA VAL A 195 20.71 12.28 0.84
C VAL A 195 21.15 13.26 -0.24
N GLY A 196 20.45 13.33 -1.36
CA GLY A 196 20.69 14.27 -2.45
C GLY A 196 20.59 15.73 -2.02
N ASP A 197 19.76 16.04 -1.04
CA ASP A 197 19.66 17.37 -0.43
C ASP A 197 20.79 17.66 0.60
N GLY A 198 21.77 16.76 0.73
CA GLY A 198 22.96 16.93 1.59
C GLY A 198 22.77 16.43 3.02
N ASN A 199 21.70 15.72 3.34
CA ASN A 199 21.47 15.20 4.69
C ASN A 199 22.14 13.83 4.86
N ALA A 200 23.07 13.72 5.80
CA ALA A 200 23.83 12.50 6.04
C ALA A 200 23.33 11.68 7.24
N LYS A 201 22.72 12.33 8.22
CA LYS A 201 22.21 11.71 9.46
C LYS A 201 20.70 11.85 9.50
N ILE A 202 19.98 10.72 9.45
CA ILE A 202 18.53 10.68 9.34
C ILE A 202 17.91 10.14 10.63
N ALA A 203 16.88 10.81 11.13
CA ALA A 203 16.00 10.25 12.14
C ALA A 203 14.67 9.87 11.50
N PHE A 204 14.10 8.75 11.91
CA PHE A 204 12.74 8.34 11.55
C PHE A 204 11.79 8.56 12.73
N LEU A 205 10.62 9.13 12.45
CA LEU A 205 9.44 9.03 13.28
C LEU A 205 8.45 8.14 12.53
N VAL A 206 8.33 6.89 12.97
CA VAL A 206 7.63 5.84 12.21
C VAL A 206 6.64 5.11 13.10
N PHE A 207 5.43 4.93 12.61
CA PHE A 207 4.43 4.13 13.31
C PHE A 207 4.64 2.62 13.06
N ASN A 208 4.20 1.81 14.02
CA ASN A 208 4.31 0.35 13.97
C ASN A 208 3.18 -0.24 13.12
N ASP A 209 3.27 -0.03 11.83
CA ASP A 209 2.35 -0.52 10.80
C ASP A 209 3.16 -1.20 9.69
N ALA A 210 2.57 -2.14 8.94
CA ALA A 210 3.28 -2.86 7.89
C ALA A 210 3.82 -1.92 6.81
N TYR A 211 3.04 -0.89 6.43
CA TYR A 211 3.48 0.16 5.51
C TYR A 211 4.64 0.97 6.11
N GLY A 212 4.46 1.58 7.29
CA GLY A 212 5.47 2.46 7.88
C GLY A 212 6.80 1.77 8.12
N THR A 213 6.79 0.57 8.72
CA THR A 213 8.01 -0.19 9.00
C THR A 213 8.65 -0.75 7.74
N GLY A 214 7.87 -1.17 6.74
CA GLY A 214 8.34 -1.62 5.44
C GLY A 214 9.04 -0.49 4.67
N LEU A 215 8.38 0.64 4.51
CA LEU A 215 8.93 1.81 3.84
C LEU A 215 10.19 2.33 4.56
N ARG A 216 10.17 2.43 5.92
CA ARG A 216 11.37 2.78 6.70
C ARG A 216 12.56 1.89 6.34
N ASN A 217 12.36 0.58 6.23
CA ASN A 217 13.44 -0.35 5.93
C ASN A 217 14.04 -0.09 4.54
N THR A 218 13.21 0.23 3.55
CA THR A 218 13.68 0.53 2.18
C THR A 218 14.35 1.89 2.09
N VAL A 219 13.82 2.92 2.76
CA VAL A 219 14.46 4.25 2.85
C VAL A 219 15.81 4.14 3.57
N GLN A 220 15.88 3.44 4.72
CA GLN A 220 17.13 3.22 5.44
C GLN A 220 18.18 2.56 4.55
N LYS A 221 17.82 1.49 3.83
CA LYS A 221 18.71 0.81 2.88
C LYS A 221 19.25 1.77 1.81
N ALA A 222 18.39 2.63 1.26
CA ALA A 222 18.79 3.61 0.24
C ALA A 222 19.71 4.69 0.82
N VAL A 223 19.41 5.21 2.01
CA VAL A 223 20.25 6.18 2.73
C VAL A 223 21.63 5.61 3.03
N GLU A 224 21.71 4.40 3.58
CA GLU A 224 22.98 3.74 3.91
C GLU A 224 23.80 3.41 2.66
N ALA A 225 23.15 2.98 1.57
CA ALA A 225 23.81 2.74 0.28
C ALA A 225 24.40 4.02 -0.34
N ALA A 226 23.81 5.18 -0.05
CA ALA A 226 24.29 6.49 -0.47
C ALA A 226 25.33 7.11 0.50
N GLY A 227 25.75 6.37 1.54
CA GLY A 227 26.75 6.81 2.52
C GLY A 227 26.20 7.60 3.72
N GLY A 228 24.87 7.72 3.84
CA GLY A 228 24.21 8.28 5.01
C GLY A 228 24.10 7.28 6.16
N SER A 229 23.50 7.70 7.26
CA SER A 229 23.32 6.88 8.47
C SER A 229 21.99 7.21 9.16
N VAL A 230 21.40 6.21 9.82
CA VAL A 230 20.20 6.39 10.64
C VAL A 230 20.59 6.51 12.10
N VAL A 231 20.26 7.63 12.72
CA VAL A 231 20.63 7.96 14.09
C VAL A 231 19.50 7.73 15.11
N TYR A 232 18.24 7.66 14.65
CA TYR A 232 17.07 7.35 15.47
C TYR A 232 15.98 6.66 14.62
N GLY A 233 15.16 5.80 15.21
CA GLY A 233 14.01 5.14 14.56
C GLY A 233 14.40 4.08 13.52
N GLY A 234 15.66 3.64 13.48
CA GLY A 234 16.15 2.64 12.53
C GLY A 234 15.55 1.26 12.77
N LYS A 235 15.67 0.40 11.76
CA LYS A 235 15.19 -0.99 11.78
C LYS A 235 15.67 -1.75 13.02
N GLY A 236 14.75 -2.38 13.74
CA GLY A 236 15.04 -3.22 14.90
C GLY A 236 15.47 -2.47 16.15
N LYS A 237 15.23 -1.15 16.23
CA LYS A 237 15.53 -0.34 17.42
C LYS A 237 14.38 -0.29 18.43
N GLY A 238 13.16 -0.73 18.03
CA GLY A 238 11.99 -0.70 18.91
C GLY A 238 11.57 0.72 19.27
N GLN A 239 11.70 1.65 18.33
CA GLN A 239 11.41 3.07 18.50
C GLN A 239 10.20 3.49 17.65
N GLU A 240 9.46 2.52 17.15
CA GLU A 240 8.20 2.70 16.46
C GLU A 240 7.10 3.06 17.47
N PHE A 241 6.24 4.01 17.11
CA PHE A 241 5.05 4.32 17.90
C PHE A 241 3.81 3.56 17.38
N PRO A 242 2.81 3.27 18.22
CA PRO A 242 1.60 2.57 17.78
C PRO A 242 0.73 3.47 16.89
N PRO A 243 -0.02 2.89 15.91
CA PRO A 243 -1.05 3.62 15.17
C PRO A 243 -2.07 4.27 16.11
N GLY A 244 -2.49 5.49 15.77
CA GLY A 244 -3.45 6.26 16.56
C GLY A 244 -2.87 6.97 17.80
N GLN A 245 -1.55 6.98 17.99
CA GLN A 245 -0.90 7.76 19.05
C GLN A 245 -1.14 9.26 18.83
N THR A 246 -1.41 9.99 19.91
CA THR A 246 -1.77 11.42 19.86
C THR A 246 -0.77 12.35 20.53
N THR A 247 0.26 11.83 21.21
CA THR A 247 1.28 12.62 21.93
C THR A 247 2.67 12.11 21.60
N PHE A 248 3.60 12.99 21.21
CA PHE A 248 4.89 12.65 20.62
C PHE A 248 6.11 13.32 21.29
N SER A 249 5.94 13.89 22.49
CA SER A 249 6.99 14.67 23.13
C SER A 249 8.24 13.84 23.40
N SER A 250 8.08 12.58 23.82
CA SER A 250 9.19 11.67 24.09
C SER A 250 9.93 11.25 22.81
N GLU A 251 9.20 10.87 21.77
CA GLU A 251 9.76 10.43 20.49
C GLU A 251 10.50 11.58 19.80
N VAL A 252 9.88 12.76 19.75
CA VAL A 252 10.49 13.95 19.16
C VAL A 252 11.73 14.37 19.93
N THR A 253 11.67 14.43 21.27
CA THR A 253 12.84 14.76 22.10
C THR A 253 13.99 13.78 21.87
N ALA A 254 13.71 12.48 21.80
CA ALA A 254 14.72 11.46 21.56
C ALA A 254 15.32 11.54 20.15
N ALA A 255 14.50 11.80 19.14
CA ALA A 255 14.94 12.00 17.77
C ALA A 255 15.86 13.23 17.63
N LEU A 256 15.49 14.36 18.22
CA LEU A 256 16.28 15.60 18.19
C LEU A 256 17.57 15.47 19.00
N ALA A 257 17.56 14.73 20.12
CA ALA A 257 18.77 14.45 20.91
C ALA A 257 19.83 13.66 20.13
N ALA A 258 19.41 12.87 19.13
CA ALA A 258 20.32 12.16 18.23
C ALA A 258 20.99 13.07 17.18
N LYS A 259 20.63 14.36 17.12
CA LYS A 259 21.16 15.41 16.23
C LYS A 259 21.13 14.99 14.75
N PRO A 260 19.95 14.68 14.20
CA PRO A 260 19.80 14.38 12.79
C PRO A 260 20.00 15.63 11.92
N ASP A 261 20.37 15.42 10.65
CA ASP A 261 20.37 16.47 9.63
C ASP A 261 18.98 16.61 9.02
N ALA A 262 18.21 15.51 8.97
CA ALA A 262 16.82 15.47 8.49
C ALA A 262 15.97 14.48 9.31
N ILE A 263 14.66 14.74 9.35
CA ILE A 263 13.66 13.83 9.92
C ILE A 263 12.76 13.32 8.81
N VAL A 264 12.53 12.01 8.75
CA VAL A 264 11.57 11.36 7.88
C VAL A 264 10.39 10.89 8.74
N ILE A 265 9.20 11.38 8.44
CA ILE A 265 7.95 11.02 9.14
C ILE A 265 7.20 10.02 8.29
N LEU A 266 6.99 8.82 8.82
CA LEU A 266 6.23 7.74 8.18
C LEU A 266 5.05 7.40 9.09
N SER A 267 3.92 8.02 8.81
CA SER A 267 2.68 7.92 9.59
C SER A 267 1.48 8.31 8.73
N PHE A 268 0.31 8.32 9.31
CA PHE A 268 -0.90 8.87 8.72
C PHE A 268 -1.28 10.18 9.45
N ASP A 269 -2.48 10.24 10.02
CA ASP A 269 -2.99 11.42 10.74
C ASP A 269 -2.17 11.81 11.99
N GLU A 270 -1.32 10.92 12.50
CA GLU A 270 -0.38 11.21 13.60
C GLU A 270 0.55 12.39 13.25
N THR A 271 0.78 12.63 11.96
CA THR A 271 1.52 13.79 11.45
C THR A 271 0.97 15.11 12.01
N LYS A 272 -0.36 15.21 12.21
CA LYS A 272 -1.01 16.41 12.77
C LYS A 272 -0.62 16.69 14.23
N SER A 273 -0.14 15.70 14.96
CA SER A 273 0.38 15.83 16.32
C SER A 273 1.92 15.86 16.36
N ILE A 274 2.59 15.17 15.43
CA ILE A 274 4.06 15.16 15.34
C ILE A 274 4.61 16.53 14.93
N VAL A 275 4.01 17.17 13.92
CA VAL A 275 4.49 18.45 13.37
C VAL A 275 4.46 19.57 14.40
N PRO A 276 3.38 19.83 15.16
CA PRO A 276 3.38 20.85 16.21
C PRO A 276 4.44 20.56 17.30
N GLU A 277 4.66 19.30 17.64
CA GLU A 277 5.68 18.94 18.63
C GLU A 277 7.10 19.22 18.11
N LEU A 278 7.42 18.91 16.85
CA LEU A 278 8.67 19.28 16.22
C LEU A 278 8.91 20.79 16.21
N VAL A 279 7.88 21.56 15.84
CA VAL A 279 7.92 23.02 15.84
C VAL A 279 8.16 23.56 17.25
N SER A 280 7.44 23.05 18.25
CA SER A 280 7.58 23.49 19.65
C SER A 280 8.99 23.26 20.22
N GLN A 281 9.66 22.20 19.76
CA GLN A 281 11.03 21.87 20.14
C GLN A 281 12.10 22.52 19.23
N GLY A 282 11.68 23.43 18.32
CA GLY A 282 12.57 24.27 17.52
C GLY A 282 13.19 23.59 16.30
N TRP A 283 12.57 22.52 15.80
CA TRP A 283 13.02 21.85 14.57
C TRP A 283 12.75 22.72 13.33
N ASP A 284 13.70 22.74 12.41
CA ASP A 284 13.55 23.37 11.09
C ASP A 284 12.77 22.44 10.16
N MET A 285 11.49 22.74 9.97
CA MET A 285 10.56 21.90 9.16
C MET A 285 10.96 21.79 7.69
N SER A 286 11.84 22.67 7.17
CA SER A 286 12.37 22.53 5.81
C SER A 286 13.28 21.31 5.65
N LYS A 287 13.69 20.67 6.74
CA LYS A 287 14.48 19.43 6.81
C LYS A 287 13.62 18.20 7.13
N THR A 288 12.31 18.33 6.93
CA THR A 288 11.34 17.25 7.13
C THR A 288 10.94 16.64 5.82
N TYR A 289 10.90 15.31 5.78
CA TYR A 289 10.49 14.52 4.63
C TYR A 289 9.32 13.62 5.02
N MET A 290 8.36 13.50 4.13
CA MET A 290 7.14 12.74 4.31
C MET A 290 6.98 11.70 3.19
N SER A 291 6.07 10.77 3.39
CA SER A 291 5.70 9.76 2.40
C SER A 291 4.25 9.98 1.95
N ASP A 292 3.76 9.15 1.09
CA ASP A 292 2.39 9.21 0.55
C ASP A 292 1.31 9.18 1.62
N GLY A 293 1.52 8.42 2.70
CA GLY A 293 0.56 8.34 3.80
C GLY A 293 0.35 9.66 4.56
N ASN A 294 1.24 10.63 4.37
CA ASN A 294 1.18 11.92 5.07
C ASN A 294 1.63 13.12 4.23
N THR A 295 1.79 12.97 2.91
CA THR A 295 1.97 14.11 2.01
C THR A 295 0.61 14.65 1.56
N ALA A 296 -0.08 15.35 2.45
CA ALA A 296 -1.46 15.83 2.29
C ALA A 296 -1.55 17.36 2.44
N ASP A 297 -2.73 17.93 2.11
CA ASP A 297 -3.02 19.36 2.30
C ASP A 297 -3.30 19.64 3.79
N TYR A 298 -2.36 20.30 4.45
CA TYR A 298 -2.46 20.71 5.86
C TYR A 298 -2.81 22.18 6.05
N SER A 299 -3.38 22.84 5.04
CA SER A 299 -3.74 24.27 5.11
C SER A 299 -4.78 24.60 6.18
N LYS A 300 -5.53 23.60 6.65
CA LYS A 300 -6.53 23.73 7.71
C LYS A 300 -6.05 23.24 9.07
N ASP A 301 -4.92 22.53 9.10
CA ASP A 301 -4.42 21.87 10.31
C ASP A 301 -3.30 22.66 10.98
N PHE A 302 -2.52 23.44 10.20
CA PHE A 302 -1.37 24.18 10.71
C PHE A 302 -1.40 25.65 10.30
N ASP A 303 -0.76 26.49 11.12
CA ASP A 303 -0.52 27.89 10.77
C ASP A 303 0.28 28.01 9.46
N PRO A 304 0.03 29.07 8.64
CA PRO A 304 0.78 29.27 7.40
C PRO A 304 2.29 29.21 7.61
N LYS A 305 2.99 28.57 6.65
CA LYS A 305 4.44 28.36 6.63
C LYS A 305 4.99 27.33 7.63
N THR A 306 4.16 26.64 8.39
CA THR A 306 4.63 25.61 9.32
C THR A 306 5.46 24.54 8.59
N LEU A 307 5.00 24.05 7.44
CA LEU A 307 5.69 23.05 6.64
C LEU A 307 6.52 23.63 5.49
N LEU A 308 6.68 24.95 5.41
CA LEU A 308 7.31 25.60 4.27
C LEU A 308 8.67 24.96 3.92
N ASN A 309 8.81 24.53 2.67
CA ASN A 309 9.95 23.82 2.11
C ASN A 309 10.18 22.38 2.62
N GLY A 310 9.38 21.86 3.54
CA GLY A 310 9.33 20.42 3.79
C GLY A 310 8.98 19.67 2.51
N GLN A 311 9.42 18.43 2.36
CA GLN A 311 9.23 17.66 1.14
C GLN A 311 8.48 16.35 1.41
N GLY A 312 7.91 15.76 0.36
CA GLY A 312 7.25 14.48 0.45
C GLY A 312 7.25 13.74 -0.89
N THR A 313 6.96 12.45 -0.83
CA THR A 313 6.84 11.61 -2.02
C THR A 313 5.47 10.96 -2.07
N ILE A 314 4.90 10.88 -3.27
CA ILE A 314 3.65 10.13 -3.53
C ILE A 314 3.90 9.24 -4.75
N PRO A 315 3.57 7.92 -4.70
CA PRO A 315 3.55 7.06 -5.88
C PRO A 315 2.67 7.64 -7.00
N GLY A 316 3.10 7.43 -8.23
CA GLY A 316 2.47 8.03 -9.40
C GLY A 316 3.16 9.34 -9.82
N SER A 317 2.79 9.84 -10.98
CA SER A 317 3.09 11.20 -11.43
C SER A 317 1.86 12.08 -11.21
N ASP A 318 2.05 13.40 -11.15
CA ASP A 318 0.90 14.30 -11.07
C ASP A 318 -0.03 14.10 -12.28
N PRO A 319 -1.31 13.76 -12.08
CA PRO A 319 -2.22 13.48 -13.18
C PRO A 319 -2.38 14.71 -14.10
N LYS A 320 -2.45 14.47 -15.41
CA LYS A 320 -2.62 15.55 -16.38
C LYS A 320 -3.86 16.39 -16.10
N ALA A 321 -3.79 17.69 -16.31
CA ALA A 321 -4.87 18.64 -16.04
C ALA A 321 -6.24 18.22 -16.60
N ALA A 322 -6.25 17.67 -17.83
CA ALA A 322 -7.49 17.17 -18.44
C ALA A 322 -8.11 15.99 -17.65
N PHE A 323 -7.29 15.11 -17.09
CA PHE A 323 -7.78 13.99 -16.27
C PHE A 323 -8.27 14.48 -14.91
N LYS A 324 -7.54 15.41 -14.26
CA LYS A 324 -8.01 16.07 -13.03
C LYS A 324 -9.36 16.77 -13.21
N THR A 325 -9.55 17.45 -14.36
CA THR A 325 -10.85 18.09 -14.69
C THR A 325 -11.97 17.05 -14.81
N LYS A 326 -11.72 15.90 -15.46
CA LYS A 326 -12.70 14.82 -15.52
C LYS A 326 -13.07 14.29 -14.13
N LEU A 327 -12.08 14.00 -13.29
CA LEU A 327 -12.28 13.52 -11.91
C LEU A 327 -13.08 14.52 -11.07
N THR A 328 -12.71 15.81 -11.11
CA THR A 328 -13.39 16.87 -10.37
C THR A 328 -14.83 17.03 -10.84
N THR A 329 -15.06 16.99 -12.16
CA THR A 329 -16.40 17.08 -12.73
C THR A 329 -17.26 15.88 -12.33
N TRP A 330 -16.69 14.67 -12.46
CA TRP A 330 -17.39 13.44 -12.10
C TRP A 330 -17.79 13.45 -10.62
N TYR A 331 -16.84 13.76 -9.73
CA TYR A 331 -17.06 13.77 -8.28
C TYR A 331 -18.09 14.82 -7.86
N LYS A 332 -18.00 16.02 -8.46
CA LYS A 332 -19.00 17.08 -8.22
C LYS A 332 -20.40 16.67 -8.66
N THR A 333 -20.52 16.00 -9.82
CA THR A 333 -21.80 15.61 -10.39
C THR A 333 -22.44 14.47 -9.60
N ASN A 334 -21.66 13.48 -9.18
CA ASN A 334 -22.18 12.25 -8.57
C ASN A 334 -22.22 12.31 -7.03
N GLU A 335 -21.23 12.96 -6.41
CA GLU A 335 -21.12 13.05 -4.94
C GLU A 335 -21.56 14.42 -4.37
N GLY A 336 -21.78 15.43 -5.23
CA GLY A 336 -22.19 16.77 -4.83
C GLY A 336 -21.12 17.58 -4.12
N LYS A 337 -19.88 17.10 -4.06
CA LYS A 337 -18.75 17.68 -3.32
C LYS A 337 -17.61 18.09 -4.26
N ASP A 338 -16.75 18.97 -3.80
CA ASP A 338 -15.53 19.33 -4.54
C ASP A 338 -14.41 18.33 -4.23
N LEU A 339 -13.66 17.94 -5.27
CA LEU A 339 -12.49 17.07 -5.14
C LEU A 339 -11.24 17.95 -5.03
N HIS A 340 -10.48 17.78 -3.96
CA HIS A 340 -9.30 18.60 -3.66
C HIS A 340 -7.98 17.80 -3.72
N ASP A 341 -8.05 16.49 -3.53
CA ASP A 341 -6.92 15.58 -3.60
C ASP A 341 -7.07 14.66 -4.81
N PHE A 342 -5.94 14.23 -5.38
CA PHE A 342 -5.90 13.36 -6.56
C PHE A 342 -5.00 12.13 -6.34
N ALA A 343 -4.45 11.97 -5.13
CA ALA A 343 -3.62 10.82 -4.81
C ALA A 343 -4.39 9.51 -5.09
N TYR A 344 -3.74 8.61 -5.79
CA TYR A 344 -4.28 7.29 -6.16
C TYR A 344 -5.58 7.27 -6.99
N ALA A 345 -6.09 8.44 -7.44
CA ALA A 345 -7.26 8.50 -8.32
C ALA A 345 -7.00 7.86 -9.68
N ALA A 346 -5.80 8.05 -10.23
CA ALA A 346 -5.40 7.47 -11.51
C ALA A 346 -5.19 5.96 -11.39
N GLU A 347 -4.59 5.51 -10.29
CA GLU A 347 -4.38 4.11 -9.95
C GLU A 347 -5.71 3.38 -9.75
N SER A 348 -6.70 4.03 -9.10
CA SER A 348 -8.05 3.50 -8.94
C SER A 348 -8.77 3.35 -10.28
N TYR A 349 -8.65 4.36 -11.16
CA TYR A 349 -9.17 4.28 -12.52
C TYR A 349 -8.54 3.13 -13.30
N ASP A 350 -7.21 2.98 -13.26
CA ASP A 350 -6.48 1.95 -13.98
C ASP A 350 -6.79 0.54 -13.46
N ALA A 351 -7.00 0.36 -12.16
CA ALA A 351 -7.40 -0.89 -11.56
C ALA A 351 -8.74 -1.40 -12.13
N MET A 352 -9.71 -0.49 -12.26
CA MET A 352 -11.01 -0.82 -12.85
C MET A 352 -10.90 -1.14 -14.34
N VAL A 353 -10.13 -0.35 -15.10
CA VAL A 353 -9.95 -0.56 -16.54
C VAL A 353 -9.20 -1.86 -16.84
N LEU A 354 -8.12 -2.17 -16.10
CA LEU A 354 -7.36 -3.41 -16.27
C LEU A 354 -8.23 -4.65 -16.05
N THR A 355 -9.00 -4.68 -14.98
CA THR A 355 -9.89 -5.81 -14.68
C THR A 355 -11.03 -5.94 -15.68
N ALA A 356 -11.57 -4.82 -16.19
CA ALA A 356 -12.57 -4.82 -17.26
C ALA A 356 -12.01 -5.32 -18.60
N LEU A 357 -10.77 -4.92 -18.95
CA LEU A 357 -10.09 -5.41 -20.16
C LEU A 357 -9.75 -6.90 -20.07
N ALA A 358 -9.37 -7.40 -18.88
CA ALA A 358 -9.13 -8.81 -18.65
C ALA A 358 -10.42 -9.63 -18.79
N ALA A 359 -11.55 -9.13 -18.29
CA ALA A 359 -12.85 -9.72 -18.49
C ALA A 359 -13.26 -9.73 -19.97
N GLU A 360 -13.01 -8.64 -20.70
CA GLU A 360 -13.32 -8.54 -22.13
C GLU A 360 -12.45 -9.49 -22.95
N GLU A 361 -11.14 -9.60 -22.68
CA GLU A 361 -10.25 -10.52 -23.38
C GLU A 361 -10.62 -11.98 -23.12
N GLY A 362 -10.93 -12.33 -21.87
CA GLY A 362 -11.35 -13.67 -21.45
C GLY A 362 -12.79 -14.02 -21.83
N LYS A 363 -13.55 -13.04 -22.33
CA LYS A 363 -14.99 -13.20 -22.64
C LYS A 363 -15.79 -13.74 -21.45
N GLY A 364 -15.47 -13.28 -20.23
CA GLY A 364 -16.15 -13.72 -19.03
C GLY A 364 -15.88 -12.82 -17.83
N THR A 365 -16.85 -12.76 -16.93
CA THR A 365 -16.88 -11.80 -15.81
C THR A 365 -16.64 -12.47 -14.45
N ASP A 366 -16.32 -13.74 -14.40
CA ASP A 366 -15.88 -14.41 -13.18
C ASP A 366 -14.41 -14.11 -12.86
N ALA A 367 -14.06 -14.13 -11.58
CA ALA A 367 -12.74 -13.77 -11.11
C ALA A 367 -11.62 -14.65 -11.69
N GLY A 368 -11.89 -15.96 -11.91
CA GLY A 368 -10.89 -16.86 -12.48
C GLY A 368 -10.56 -16.53 -13.94
N THR A 369 -11.58 -16.15 -14.72
CA THR A 369 -11.38 -15.69 -16.11
C THR A 369 -10.62 -14.37 -16.12
N ILE A 370 -10.98 -13.41 -15.27
CA ILE A 370 -10.31 -12.11 -15.16
C ILE A 370 -8.84 -12.33 -14.76
N GLN A 371 -8.57 -13.11 -13.72
CA GLN A 371 -7.23 -13.40 -13.23
C GLN A 371 -6.33 -13.97 -14.33
N ALA A 372 -6.84 -14.89 -15.13
CA ALA A 372 -6.06 -15.54 -16.19
C ALA A 372 -5.62 -14.57 -17.30
N HIS A 373 -6.25 -13.41 -17.43
CA HIS A 373 -5.98 -12.41 -18.48
C HIS A 373 -5.32 -11.12 -17.97
N MET A 374 -5.17 -10.95 -16.65
CA MET A 374 -4.58 -9.71 -16.07
C MET A 374 -3.16 -9.44 -16.60
N ALA A 375 -2.30 -10.46 -16.64
CA ALA A 375 -0.94 -10.31 -17.15
C ALA A 375 -0.92 -9.90 -18.62
N SER A 376 -1.76 -10.53 -19.46
CA SER A 376 -1.87 -10.23 -20.90
C SER A 376 -2.25 -8.77 -21.14
N VAL A 377 -3.36 -8.31 -20.57
CA VAL A 377 -3.87 -6.94 -20.82
C VAL A 377 -2.97 -5.85 -20.23
N SER A 378 -2.23 -6.15 -19.16
CA SER A 378 -1.24 -5.23 -18.60
C SER A 378 -0.03 -5.02 -19.53
N GLY A 379 0.18 -5.92 -20.48
CA GLY A 379 1.34 -5.91 -21.36
C GLY A 379 2.55 -6.70 -20.84
N ALA A 380 2.40 -7.52 -19.77
CA ALA A 380 3.47 -8.39 -19.28
C ALA A 380 3.94 -9.39 -20.35
N GLU A 381 3.06 -9.73 -21.30
CA GLU A 381 3.36 -10.57 -22.46
C GLU A 381 3.68 -9.76 -23.75
N GLY A 382 3.90 -8.46 -23.61
CA GLY A 382 4.00 -7.52 -24.74
C GLY A 382 2.61 -7.17 -25.32
N GLY A 383 2.58 -6.38 -26.37
CA GLY A 383 1.35 -6.01 -27.05
C GLY A 383 1.36 -4.60 -27.63
N THR A 384 0.28 -4.25 -28.32
CA THR A 384 0.05 -2.91 -28.87
C THR A 384 -0.38 -1.97 -27.74
N LYS A 385 0.31 -0.85 -27.58
CA LYS A 385 -0.02 0.15 -26.56
C LYS A 385 -1.37 0.81 -26.83
N CYS A 386 -2.19 0.91 -25.81
CA CYS A 386 -3.45 1.63 -25.81
C CYS A 386 -3.66 2.28 -24.42
N SER A 387 -4.45 3.36 -24.33
CA SER A 387 -4.52 4.18 -23.12
C SER A 387 -5.95 4.51 -22.64
N THR A 388 -6.96 4.09 -23.37
CA THR A 388 -8.37 4.20 -22.97
C THR A 388 -9.03 2.82 -23.04
N PHE A 389 -10.02 2.58 -22.21
CA PHE A 389 -10.78 1.32 -22.33
C PHE A 389 -11.33 1.12 -23.74
N ALA A 390 -11.92 2.16 -24.35
CA ALA A 390 -12.51 2.11 -25.68
C ALA A 390 -11.52 1.69 -26.77
N ASP A 391 -10.28 2.23 -26.77
CA ASP A 391 -9.27 1.90 -27.77
C ASP A 391 -8.68 0.52 -27.54
N CYS A 392 -8.43 0.16 -26.27
CA CYS A 392 -7.94 -1.16 -25.90
C CYS A 392 -8.97 -2.25 -26.24
N LYS A 393 -10.26 -2.02 -25.93
CA LYS A 393 -11.35 -2.94 -26.27
C LYS A 393 -11.41 -3.23 -27.77
N LYS A 394 -11.28 -2.22 -28.64
CA LYS A 394 -11.27 -2.43 -30.11
C LYS A 394 -10.13 -3.38 -30.54
N LEU A 395 -8.96 -3.27 -29.92
CA LEU A 395 -7.82 -4.15 -30.19
C LEU A 395 -8.08 -5.57 -29.67
N VAL A 396 -8.58 -5.69 -28.44
CA VAL A 396 -8.99 -6.98 -27.84
C VAL A 396 -10.03 -7.68 -28.68
N ASP A 397 -11.07 -6.97 -29.12
CA ASP A 397 -12.15 -7.53 -29.97
C ASP A 397 -11.62 -7.97 -31.34
N ALA A 398 -10.57 -7.35 -31.83
CA ALA A 398 -9.84 -7.76 -33.05
C ALA A 398 -8.85 -8.92 -32.81
N GLY A 399 -8.74 -9.46 -31.61
CA GLY A 399 -7.78 -10.51 -31.23
C GLY A 399 -6.32 -10.02 -31.14
N THR A 400 -6.09 -8.73 -31.00
CA THR A 400 -4.75 -8.13 -30.88
C THR A 400 -4.32 -8.10 -29.43
N LYS A 401 -3.14 -8.63 -29.10
CA LYS A 401 -2.54 -8.46 -27.78
C LYS A 401 -2.29 -6.98 -27.49
N ILE A 402 -2.64 -6.55 -26.29
CA ILE A 402 -2.53 -5.16 -25.86
C ILE A 402 -1.49 -4.97 -24.76
N GLN A 403 -1.05 -3.73 -24.62
CA GLN A 403 -0.39 -3.21 -23.43
C GLN A 403 -1.17 -1.98 -22.99
N TYR A 404 -1.96 -2.11 -21.94
CA TYR A 404 -2.65 -0.96 -21.36
C TYR A 404 -1.65 0.00 -20.71
N THR A 405 -1.78 1.29 -20.95
CA THR A 405 -0.97 2.37 -20.38
C THR A 405 -1.90 3.52 -20.00
N GLY A 406 -2.48 3.43 -18.82
CA GLY A 406 -3.47 4.39 -18.34
C GLY A 406 -2.89 5.68 -17.74
N PRO A 407 -3.73 6.50 -17.11
CA PRO A 407 -3.35 7.79 -16.55
C PRO A 407 -2.38 7.71 -15.37
N SER A 408 -2.30 6.62 -14.61
CA SER A 408 -1.30 6.44 -13.54
C SER A 408 0.12 6.27 -14.08
N GLY A 409 0.23 5.76 -15.31
CA GLY A 409 1.52 5.49 -15.95
C GLY A 409 2.26 4.29 -15.38
N VAL A 410 1.57 3.40 -14.65
CA VAL A 410 2.17 2.16 -14.17
C VAL A 410 2.54 1.23 -15.33
N GLY A 411 3.64 0.48 -15.14
CA GLY A 411 4.09 -0.52 -16.10
C GLY A 411 3.28 -1.82 -16.02
N PRO A 412 3.57 -2.76 -16.95
CA PRO A 412 2.98 -4.08 -16.91
C PRO A 412 3.19 -4.78 -15.56
N PHE A 413 2.30 -5.68 -15.20
CA PHE A 413 2.48 -6.51 -14.01
C PHE A 413 3.71 -7.42 -14.13
N ASN A 414 4.47 -7.53 -13.06
CA ASN A 414 5.56 -8.49 -12.92
C ASN A 414 5.04 -9.85 -12.38
N ALA A 415 5.94 -10.76 -12.06
CA ALA A 415 5.59 -12.09 -11.53
C ALA A 415 4.92 -12.05 -10.15
N ASP A 416 5.06 -10.95 -9.42
CA ASP A 416 4.48 -10.72 -8.09
C ASP A 416 3.14 -9.97 -8.16
N ASN A 417 2.58 -9.76 -9.36
CA ASN A 417 1.39 -8.95 -9.63
C ASN A 417 1.55 -7.46 -9.22
N ASP A 418 2.78 -7.00 -9.11
CA ASP A 418 3.14 -5.61 -8.90
C ASP A 418 3.36 -4.91 -10.24
N PRO A 419 3.17 -3.58 -10.35
CA PRO A 419 3.66 -2.83 -11.48
C PRO A 419 5.17 -2.99 -11.66
N SER A 420 5.65 -3.36 -12.85
CA SER A 420 7.08 -3.54 -13.14
C SER A 420 7.87 -2.24 -13.11
N SER A 421 7.20 -1.12 -13.28
CA SER A 421 7.75 0.23 -13.19
C SER A 421 6.67 1.23 -12.80
N ALA A 422 7.07 2.29 -12.12
CA ALA A 422 6.19 3.39 -11.76
C ALA A 422 6.97 4.69 -11.61
N TYR A 423 6.24 5.79 -11.55
CA TYR A 423 6.78 7.08 -11.16
C TYR A 423 6.57 7.31 -9.66
N ILE A 424 7.48 8.05 -9.03
CA ILE A 424 7.33 8.59 -7.68
C ILE A 424 7.39 10.11 -7.79
N GLY A 425 6.27 10.76 -7.52
CA GLY A 425 6.16 12.21 -7.49
C GLY A 425 6.88 12.78 -6.27
N ILE A 426 7.61 13.88 -6.48
CA ILE A 426 8.26 14.66 -5.43
C ILE A 426 7.47 15.94 -5.26
N TYR A 427 7.13 16.23 -4.01
CA TYR A 427 6.32 17.39 -3.62
C TYR A 427 7.09 18.25 -2.62
N LYS A 428 6.82 19.55 -2.64
CA LYS A 428 7.37 20.50 -1.70
C LYS A 428 6.26 21.37 -1.14
N TYR A 429 6.24 21.54 0.17
CA TYR A 429 5.20 22.36 0.83
C TYR A 429 5.39 23.84 0.58
N ASP A 430 4.30 24.51 0.22
CA ASP A 430 4.22 25.95 0.03
C ASP A 430 3.93 26.71 1.34
N GLN A 431 3.71 28.02 1.22
CA GLN A 431 3.40 28.89 2.36
C GLN A 431 2.04 28.61 3.03
N ASP A 432 1.14 27.92 2.32
CA ASP A 432 -0.19 27.56 2.80
C ASP A 432 -0.23 26.09 3.31
N ASN A 433 0.94 25.46 3.49
CA ASN A 433 1.11 24.06 3.89
C ASN A 433 0.46 23.07 2.91
N LYS A 434 0.46 23.39 1.60
CA LYS A 434 -0.01 22.51 0.54
C LYS A 434 1.16 21.86 -0.16
N PRO A 435 1.09 20.54 -0.47
CA PRO A 435 2.12 19.85 -1.24
C PRO A 435 2.00 20.24 -2.72
N VAL A 436 3.05 20.89 -3.23
CA VAL A 436 3.13 21.33 -4.63
C VAL A 436 4.06 20.38 -5.38
N TYR A 437 3.55 19.74 -6.43
CA TYR A 437 4.33 18.86 -7.29
C TYR A 437 5.54 19.57 -7.89
N GLN A 438 6.71 18.94 -7.82
CA GLN A 438 7.96 19.46 -8.35
C GLN A 438 8.44 18.65 -9.57
N SER A 439 8.49 17.33 -9.42
CA SER A 439 9.01 16.41 -10.45
C SER A 439 8.59 14.98 -10.12
N ALA A 440 8.89 14.04 -10.99
CA ALA A 440 8.78 12.62 -10.68
C ALA A 440 10.06 11.87 -11.05
N ILE A 441 10.37 10.84 -10.27
CA ILE A 441 11.45 9.89 -10.54
C ILE A 441 10.80 8.59 -11.01
N GLN A 442 11.26 8.05 -12.15
CA GLN A 442 10.83 6.73 -12.59
C GLN A 442 11.68 5.66 -11.90
N GLY A 443 11.04 4.70 -11.28
CA GLY A 443 11.66 3.50 -10.70
C GLY A 443 11.12 2.22 -11.32
N SER A 444 11.79 1.10 -11.06
CA SER A 444 11.37 -0.23 -11.48
C SER A 444 11.45 -1.20 -10.31
N THR A 445 10.51 -2.14 -10.27
CA THR A 445 10.58 -3.32 -9.42
C THR A 445 11.48 -4.35 -10.12
N LYS A 446 12.65 -4.64 -9.55
CA LYS A 446 13.54 -5.71 -10.00
C LYS A 446 13.68 -6.74 -8.91
#